data_2ce434e869b50f6b311648ecbec6d9ef
#
_entry.id   2ce434e869b50f6b311648ecbec6d9ef
#
_cell.length_a   1.000
_cell.length_b   1.000
_cell.length_c   1.000
_cell.angle_alpha   90.00
_cell.angle_beta   90.00
_cell.angle_gamma   90.00
#
_symmetry.space_group_name_H-M   'P 1'
#
loop_
_entity.id
_entity.type
_entity.pdbx_description
1 polymer ?
#
loop_
_entity_poly.entity_id
_entity_poly.type
_entity_poly.pdbx_seq_one_letter_code
_entity_poly.pdbx_strand_id
1 'polypeptide(L)'
;MAEYDYDLLVIGAGPGGYVAAIRGAQLGLKTACAEGRETLGGTCLNVGCIPSKALLHASEYFDAAANGAMASMGIKVTPELDLDTMQGQRKDAVKGLTGGIEFLFKKNKVDWLKGYAQFKDAHTVEVNGETKTAKNIVIATGSSVTPLPGVEVDNAGGVVVDSTGALELGKVPGKMVVIGGGVIGLELGSVWRRLGADVTVVEYLDQLLPGMDGDVRKEAGKIFKKQGMTLKLKTKVTGVEVKDGAAKVTVEPAAGGDAEVLDADVVLVAIGRKPNTDGLGLDKIGLELNQRGQIETDHDFGTKVEGVWAIGDVIPGPMLAHKAEDEGIAVAENIAGLTGIVNHDVIPSVVYTQPEIAGVGLTEEAAKEKGKVKTSKFPMMANSRAKTNHEPDGFVKVIADAETDRVLGVWCIASVAGTMIAQVAQAMEFGATSEDIAYTCHAHPTHSEAIKEAAMGIQGKPIHT
;
A
#
# COMPACT_ATOMS: atom_id res chain seq x y z
N MET A 1 32.29 29.38 4.09
CA MET A 1 31.15 28.52 3.82
C MET A 1 30.05 28.95 4.77
N ALA A 2 28.80 29.10 4.30
CA ALA A 2 27.69 29.40 5.22
C ALA A 2 27.58 28.25 6.22
N GLU A 3 27.48 28.56 7.51
CA GLU A 3 27.27 27.56 8.55
C GLU A 3 25.77 27.29 8.63
N TYR A 4 25.33 26.08 8.20
CA TYR A 4 23.95 25.64 8.31
C TYR A 4 23.69 25.00 9.68
N ASP A 5 22.45 25.07 10.16
CA ASP A 5 22.05 24.38 11.39
C ASP A 5 22.18 22.86 11.25
N TYR A 6 21.92 22.33 10.02
CA TYR A 6 21.93 20.90 9.69
C TYR A 6 22.62 20.61 8.35
N ASP A 7 23.22 19.43 8.22
CA ASP A 7 23.69 18.88 6.93
C ASP A 7 22.51 18.35 6.12
N LEU A 8 21.50 17.79 6.82
CA LEU A 8 20.30 17.20 6.26
C LEU A 8 19.06 17.58 7.09
N LEU A 9 18.04 18.16 6.45
CA LEU A 9 16.72 18.37 7.02
C LEU A 9 15.67 17.62 6.18
N VAL A 10 14.90 16.74 6.82
CA VAL A 10 13.83 16.00 6.16
C VAL A 10 12.49 16.60 6.53
N ILE A 11 11.62 16.83 5.53
CA ILE A 11 10.26 17.34 5.72
C ILE A 11 9.26 16.18 5.60
N GLY A 12 8.67 15.78 6.73
CA GLY A 12 7.76 14.65 6.87
C GLY A 12 8.46 13.41 7.43
N ALA A 13 7.91 12.84 8.50
CA ALA A 13 8.41 11.63 9.17
C ALA A 13 7.59 10.37 8.83
N GLY A 14 7.06 10.30 7.60
CA GLY A 14 6.52 9.04 7.05
C GLY A 14 7.63 8.02 6.76
N PRO A 15 7.31 6.84 6.22
CA PRO A 15 8.29 5.76 5.97
C PRO A 15 9.57 6.24 5.27
N GLY A 16 9.48 6.94 4.16
CA GLY A 16 10.67 7.49 3.50
C GLY A 16 11.42 8.51 4.35
N GLY A 17 10.69 9.41 5.03
CA GLY A 17 11.31 10.50 5.76
C GLY A 17 12.03 10.05 7.03
N TYR A 18 11.42 9.19 7.88
CA TYR A 18 12.11 8.74 9.08
C TYR A 18 13.30 7.84 8.74
N VAL A 19 13.21 7.04 7.66
CA VAL A 19 14.32 6.20 7.19
C VAL A 19 15.46 7.08 6.66
N ALA A 20 15.16 8.08 5.80
CA ALA A 20 16.17 9.03 5.30
C ALA A 20 16.88 9.76 6.43
N ALA A 21 16.13 10.24 7.44
CA ALA A 21 16.70 10.95 8.58
C ALA A 21 17.61 10.05 9.43
N ILE A 22 17.20 8.82 9.74
CA ILE A 22 17.99 7.86 10.48
C ILE A 22 19.25 7.48 9.69
N ARG A 23 19.10 7.18 8.39
CA ARG A 23 20.21 6.80 7.54
C ARG A 23 21.23 7.93 7.39
N GLY A 24 20.79 9.17 7.18
CA GLY A 24 21.65 10.35 7.15
C GLY A 24 22.45 10.52 8.43
N ALA A 25 21.80 10.38 9.59
CA ALA A 25 22.49 10.45 10.89
C ALA A 25 23.50 9.30 11.09
N GLN A 26 23.19 8.08 10.63
CA GLN A 26 24.13 6.94 10.64
C GLN A 26 25.36 7.17 9.76
N LEU A 27 25.23 7.94 8.70
CA LEU A 27 26.31 8.35 7.80
C LEU A 27 27.11 9.54 8.31
N GLY A 28 26.77 10.06 9.51
CA GLY A 28 27.49 11.14 10.17
C GLY A 28 26.98 12.55 9.86
N LEU A 29 25.87 12.69 9.14
CA LEU A 29 25.24 13.97 8.87
C LEU A 29 24.51 14.49 10.13
N LYS A 30 24.67 15.78 10.44
CA LYS A 30 23.82 16.43 11.45
C LYS A 30 22.41 16.58 10.90
N THR A 31 21.48 15.80 11.44
CA THR A 31 20.18 15.57 10.81
C THR A 31 19.01 16.03 11.67
N ALA A 32 18.04 16.69 11.05
CA ALA A 32 16.73 16.99 11.61
C ALA A 32 15.60 16.42 10.74
N CYS A 33 14.46 16.19 11.37
CA CYS A 33 13.22 15.81 10.67
C CYS A 33 12.05 16.63 11.20
N ALA A 34 11.36 17.34 10.31
CA ALA A 34 10.16 18.13 10.63
C ALA A 34 8.90 17.27 10.41
N GLU A 35 8.04 17.20 11.44
CA GLU A 35 6.77 16.45 11.37
C GLU A 35 5.63 17.26 12.00
N GLY A 36 4.55 17.43 11.22
CA GLY A 36 3.37 18.18 11.65
C GLY A 36 2.40 17.42 12.55
N ARG A 37 2.50 16.09 12.61
CA ARG A 37 1.70 15.24 13.50
C ARG A 37 2.34 15.19 14.89
N GLU A 38 1.54 14.84 15.90
CA GLU A 38 2.01 14.62 17.27
C GLU A 38 2.90 13.36 17.42
N THR A 39 2.90 12.48 16.43
CA THR A 39 3.64 11.22 16.41
C THR A 39 4.37 11.05 15.08
N LEU A 40 5.52 10.37 15.12
CA LEU A 40 6.30 10.00 13.95
C LEU A 40 5.64 8.81 13.20
N GLY A 41 6.14 8.49 11.99
CA GLY A 41 5.68 7.35 11.18
C GLY A 41 4.68 7.70 10.09
N GLY A 42 4.26 8.98 10.00
CA GLY A 42 3.39 9.49 8.93
C GLY A 42 2.06 8.74 8.80
N THR A 43 1.49 8.74 7.60
CA THR A 43 0.21 8.08 7.30
C THR A 43 0.29 6.58 7.55
N CYS A 44 1.35 5.89 7.10
CA CYS A 44 1.46 4.43 7.17
C CYS A 44 1.28 3.91 8.61
N LEU A 45 2.02 4.47 9.58
CA LEU A 45 1.96 3.96 10.95
C LEU A 45 0.72 4.44 11.71
N ASN A 46 0.28 5.66 11.47
CA ASN A 46 -0.78 6.26 12.28
C ASN A 46 -2.19 5.92 11.79
N VAL A 47 -2.44 6.01 10.47
CA VAL A 47 -3.79 5.93 9.89
C VAL A 47 -3.82 5.15 8.56
N GLY A 48 -2.85 4.28 8.33
CA GLY A 48 -2.71 3.52 7.07
C GLY A 48 -2.36 2.05 7.29
N CYS A 49 -1.13 1.67 6.90
CA CYS A 49 -0.70 0.27 6.84
C CYS A 49 -0.84 -0.47 8.17
N ILE A 50 -0.34 0.10 9.26
CA ILE A 50 -0.29 -0.61 10.54
C ILE A 50 -1.69 -0.82 11.13
N PRO A 51 -2.53 0.23 11.31
CA PRO A 51 -3.87 0.00 11.85
C PRO A 51 -4.74 -0.88 10.94
N SER A 52 -4.59 -0.82 9.61
CA SER A 52 -5.36 -1.69 8.70
C SER A 52 -4.95 -3.15 8.84
N LYS A 53 -3.64 -3.47 8.94
CA LYS A 53 -3.15 -4.84 9.10
C LYS A 53 -3.51 -5.42 10.46
N ALA A 54 -3.54 -4.61 11.51
CA ALA A 54 -4.04 -5.04 12.82
C ALA A 54 -5.52 -5.49 12.74
N LEU A 55 -6.38 -4.70 12.08
CA LEU A 55 -7.79 -5.07 11.90
C LEU A 55 -7.99 -6.23 10.92
N LEU A 56 -7.24 -6.28 9.81
CA LEU A 56 -7.28 -7.40 8.86
C LEU A 56 -6.96 -8.71 9.57
N HIS A 57 -5.88 -8.74 10.34
CA HIS A 57 -5.47 -9.93 11.09
C HIS A 57 -6.52 -10.36 12.10
N ALA A 58 -7.00 -9.46 12.94
CA ALA A 58 -8.02 -9.79 13.96
C ALA A 58 -9.35 -10.24 13.34
N SER A 59 -9.80 -9.55 12.25
CA SER A 59 -11.03 -9.93 11.56
C SER A 59 -10.94 -11.27 10.84
N GLU A 60 -9.75 -11.69 10.41
CA GLU A 60 -9.52 -12.99 9.78
C GLU A 60 -9.76 -14.14 10.77
N TYR A 61 -9.24 -14.03 12.00
CA TYR A 61 -9.52 -15.01 13.05
C TYR A 61 -11.00 -15.08 13.42
N PHE A 62 -11.66 -13.93 13.52
CA PHE A 62 -13.10 -13.88 13.76
C PHE A 62 -13.88 -14.57 12.63
N ASP A 63 -13.57 -14.27 11.39
CA ASP A 63 -14.21 -14.87 10.21
C ASP A 63 -13.99 -16.39 10.15
N ALA A 64 -12.77 -16.86 10.42
CA ALA A 64 -12.44 -18.29 10.45
C ALA A 64 -13.25 -19.04 11.53
N ALA A 65 -13.50 -18.39 12.66
CA ALA A 65 -14.31 -18.94 13.73
C ALA A 65 -15.82 -18.91 13.38
N ALA A 66 -16.31 -17.78 12.86
CA ALA A 66 -17.75 -17.56 12.61
C ALA A 66 -18.26 -18.33 11.37
N ASN A 67 -17.46 -18.42 10.30
CA ASN A 67 -17.88 -18.98 9.02
C ASN A 67 -17.45 -20.43 8.77
N GLY A 68 -17.09 -21.17 9.83
CA GLY A 68 -16.94 -22.60 9.82
C GLY A 68 -15.59 -23.15 9.35
N ALA A 69 -14.60 -22.28 9.02
CA ALA A 69 -13.25 -22.75 8.67
C ALA A 69 -12.62 -23.55 9.81
N MET A 70 -12.72 -23.05 11.06
CA MET A 70 -12.25 -23.80 12.25
C MET A 70 -13.05 -25.08 12.48
N ALA A 71 -14.36 -25.08 12.26
CA ALA A 71 -15.20 -26.27 12.40
C ALA A 71 -14.81 -27.38 11.43
N SER A 72 -14.39 -27.05 10.21
CA SER A 72 -13.88 -28.02 9.22
C SER A 72 -12.59 -28.72 9.66
N MET A 73 -11.81 -28.08 10.55
CA MET A 73 -10.61 -28.63 11.18
C MET A 73 -10.90 -29.36 12.52
N GLY A 74 -12.17 -29.47 12.91
CA GLY A 74 -12.59 -30.11 14.16
C GLY A 74 -12.62 -29.17 15.38
N ILE A 75 -12.42 -27.88 15.18
CA ILE A 75 -12.42 -26.87 16.26
C ILE A 75 -13.80 -26.20 16.29
N LYS A 76 -14.59 -26.52 17.31
CA LYS A 76 -15.94 -25.96 17.50
C LYS A 76 -15.87 -24.75 18.42
N VAL A 77 -16.22 -23.58 17.88
CA VAL A 77 -16.27 -22.30 18.60
C VAL A 77 -17.53 -21.53 18.22
N THR A 78 -17.98 -20.69 19.13
CA THR A 78 -18.99 -19.66 18.86
C THR A 78 -18.35 -18.33 19.20
N PRO A 79 -17.85 -17.59 18.19
CA PRO A 79 -17.14 -16.35 18.45
C PRO A 79 -18.10 -15.25 18.88
N GLU A 80 -17.66 -14.41 19.79
CA GLU A 80 -18.31 -13.15 20.18
C GLU A 80 -17.32 -12.03 19.88
N LEU A 81 -17.79 -10.96 19.22
CA LEU A 81 -16.96 -9.81 18.87
C LEU A 81 -16.96 -8.79 20.00
N ASP A 82 -15.78 -8.55 20.59
CA ASP A 82 -15.50 -7.38 21.40
C ASP A 82 -14.73 -6.36 20.54
N LEU A 83 -15.50 -5.48 19.88
CA LEU A 83 -14.92 -4.49 18.96
C LEU A 83 -14.06 -3.46 19.71
N ASP A 84 -14.39 -3.09 20.94
CA ASP A 84 -13.62 -2.13 21.73
C ASP A 84 -12.23 -2.68 22.05
N THR A 85 -12.13 -3.96 22.44
CA THR A 85 -10.85 -4.62 22.64
C THR A 85 -10.06 -4.75 21.32
N MET A 86 -10.71 -5.09 20.21
CA MET A 86 -10.06 -5.13 18.88
C MET A 86 -9.50 -3.76 18.46
N GLN A 87 -10.26 -2.69 18.65
CA GLN A 87 -9.81 -1.32 18.43
C GLN A 87 -8.70 -0.89 19.40
N GLY A 88 -8.74 -1.36 20.64
CA GLY A 88 -7.68 -1.16 21.63
C GLY A 88 -6.36 -1.77 21.16
N GLN A 89 -6.35 -3.03 20.72
CA GLN A 89 -5.19 -3.72 20.17
C GLN A 89 -4.61 -2.99 18.94
N ARG A 90 -5.47 -2.51 18.03
CA ARG A 90 -5.04 -1.68 16.89
C ARG A 90 -4.30 -0.41 17.34
N LYS A 91 -4.85 0.31 18.33
CA LYS A 91 -4.24 1.52 18.91
C LYS A 91 -2.91 1.21 19.60
N ASP A 92 -2.81 0.10 20.29
CA ASP A 92 -1.57 -0.33 20.98
C ASP A 92 -0.46 -0.65 19.95
N ALA A 93 -0.80 -1.30 18.84
CA ALA A 93 0.14 -1.56 17.75
C ALA A 93 0.70 -0.24 17.15
N VAL A 94 -0.17 0.73 16.88
CA VAL A 94 0.21 2.07 16.40
C VAL A 94 1.13 2.76 17.40
N LYS A 95 0.72 2.81 18.68
CA LYS A 95 1.49 3.44 19.76
C LYS A 95 2.86 2.81 19.94
N GLY A 96 2.94 1.48 19.91
CA GLY A 96 4.20 0.76 20.03
C GLY A 96 5.19 1.10 18.91
N LEU A 97 4.71 1.11 17.66
CA LEU A 97 5.56 1.37 16.49
C LEU A 97 5.95 2.84 16.36
N THR A 98 5.03 3.78 16.58
CA THR A 98 5.36 5.22 16.55
C THR A 98 6.34 5.59 17.66
N GLY A 99 6.17 5.03 18.87
CA GLY A 99 7.14 5.17 19.97
C GLY A 99 8.49 4.54 19.67
N GLY A 100 8.51 3.45 18.88
CA GLY A 100 9.74 2.85 18.37
C GLY A 100 10.55 3.79 17.49
N ILE A 101 9.89 4.54 16.59
CA ILE A 101 10.59 5.53 15.74
C ILE A 101 11.12 6.69 16.60
N GLU A 102 10.36 7.15 17.58
CA GLU A 102 10.85 8.19 18.51
C GLU A 102 12.11 7.73 19.25
N PHE A 103 12.13 6.47 19.71
CA PHE A 103 13.34 5.89 20.30
C PHE A 103 14.51 5.85 19.31
N LEU A 104 14.26 5.47 18.04
CA LEU A 104 15.29 5.43 17.00
C LEU A 104 15.85 6.83 16.68
N PHE A 105 15.02 7.85 16.65
CA PHE A 105 15.47 9.25 16.50
C PHE A 105 16.42 9.64 17.63
N LYS A 106 16.04 9.39 18.89
CA LYS A 106 16.90 9.67 20.06
C LYS A 106 18.21 8.89 20.00
N LYS A 107 18.15 7.58 19.63
CA LYS A 107 19.33 6.72 19.51
C LYS A 107 20.31 7.23 18.45
N ASN A 108 19.82 7.70 17.32
CA ASN A 108 20.64 8.18 16.19
C ASN A 108 20.91 9.69 16.25
N LYS A 109 20.42 10.41 17.28
CA LYS A 109 20.57 11.86 17.46
C LYS A 109 19.97 12.66 16.29
N VAL A 110 18.81 12.24 15.80
CA VAL A 110 18.01 12.99 14.87
C VAL A 110 17.15 13.98 15.66
N ASP A 111 17.25 15.25 15.33
CA ASP A 111 16.40 16.28 15.96
C ASP A 111 14.98 16.23 15.38
N TRP A 112 13.98 16.03 16.23
CA TRP A 112 12.58 16.09 15.84
C TRP A 112 12.05 17.51 15.97
N LEU A 113 11.83 18.18 14.83
CA LEU A 113 11.24 19.51 14.74
C LEU A 113 9.71 19.36 14.62
N LYS A 114 8.98 19.68 15.70
CA LYS A 114 7.52 19.56 15.72
C LYS A 114 6.86 20.72 14.98
N GLY A 115 6.12 20.41 13.93
CA GLY A 115 5.38 21.38 13.13
C GLY A 115 5.48 21.12 11.63
N TYR A 116 4.66 21.86 10.88
CA TYR A 116 4.69 21.86 9.42
C TYR A 116 5.83 22.75 8.93
N ALA A 117 6.67 22.21 8.04
CA ALA A 117 7.76 22.96 7.43
C ALA A 117 7.31 23.68 6.17
N GLN A 118 7.78 24.90 5.97
CA GLN A 118 7.57 25.69 4.75
C GLN A 118 8.88 26.32 4.29
N PHE A 119 9.22 26.18 3.00
CA PHE A 119 10.38 26.83 2.41
C PHE A 119 10.28 28.37 2.49
N LYS A 120 11.40 29.01 2.81
CA LYS A 120 11.66 30.45 2.63
C LYS A 120 12.59 30.68 1.44
N ASP A 121 13.60 29.81 1.31
CA ASP A 121 14.51 29.69 0.17
C ASP A 121 15.02 28.24 0.10
N ALA A 122 15.94 27.93 -0.85
CA ALA A 122 16.41 26.55 -1.10
C ALA A 122 17.11 25.89 0.09
N HIS A 123 17.61 26.64 1.06
CA HIS A 123 18.33 26.14 2.24
C HIS A 123 17.67 26.52 3.56
N THR A 124 16.54 27.22 3.52
CA THR A 124 15.87 27.76 4.70
C THR A 124 14.41 27.33 4.75
N VAL A 125 14.02 26.70 5.84
CA VAL A 125 12.62 26.39 6.15
C VAL A 125 12.17 27.06 7.44
N GLU A 126 10.88 27.36 7.52
CA GLU A 126 10.22 27.74 8.77
C GLU A 126 9.44 26.52 9.27
N VAL A 127 9.65 26.17 10.54
CA VAL A 127 8.90 25.12 11.23
C VAL A 127 8.32 25.73 12.51
N ASN A 128 6.98 25.78 12.60
CA ASN A 128 6.28 26.34 13.77
C ASN A 128 6.77 27.74 14.20
N GLY A 129 7.04 28.62 13.22
CA GLY A 129 7.53 29.99 13.44
C GLY A 129 9.04 30.13 13.68
N GLU A 130 9.77 29.04 13.78
CA GLU A 130 11.23 29.05 13.89
C GLU A 130 11.89 28.78 12.52
N THR A 131 12.89 29.59 12.19
CA THR A 131 13.71 29.41 10.99
C THR A 131 14.81 28.37 11.25
N LYS A 132 14.96 27.41 10.36
CA LYS A 132 16.02 26.39 10.36
C LYS A 132 16.71 26.37 9.00
N THR A 133 18.03 26.19 9.01
CA THR A 133 18.83 26.14 7.79
C THR A 133 19.45 24.75 7.61
N ALA A 134 19.52 24.29 6.36
CA ALA A 134 20.14 23.00 6.04
C ALA A 134 20.88 23.06 4.70
N LYS A 135 21.99 22.33 4.62
CA LYS A 135 22.72 22.18 3.37
C LYS A 135 21.92 21.39 2.33
N ASN A 136 21.20 20.36 2.78
CA ASN A 136 20.32 19.53 1.98
C ASN A 136 18.95 19.42 2.63
N ILE A 137 17.88 19.51 1.84
CA ILE A 137 16.51 19.38 2.31
C ILE A 137 15.81 18.30 1.48
N VAL A 138 15.25 17.28 2.16
CA VAL A 138 14.49 16.19 1.53
C VAL A 138 13.00 16.38 1.77
N ILE A 139 12.21 16.47 0.71
CA ILE A 139 10.74 16.52 0.75
C ILE A 139 10.21 15.09 0.77
N ALA A 140 9.63 14.67 1.91
CA ALA A 140 9.06 13.35 2.15
C ALA A 140 7.65 13.44 2.77
N THR A 141 6.86 14.42 2.32
CA THR A 141 5.56 14.79 2.92
C THR A 141 4.43 13.80 2.61
N GLY A 142 4.69 12.82 1.75
CA GLY A 142 3.76 11.73 1.50
C GLY A 142 2.52 12.13 0.71
N SER A 143 1.39 11.51 1.02
CA SER A 143 0.12 11.70 0.33
C SER A 143 -1.06 11.72 1.29
N SER A 144 -2.19 12.24 0.79
CA SER A 144 -3.49 12.25 1.47
C SER A 144 -4.56 11.58 0.59
N VAL A 145 -5.72 11.31 1.18
CA VAL A 145 -6.87 10.73 0.46
C VAL A 145 -7.33 11.68 -0.63
N THR A 146 -7.63 11.14 -1.82
CA THR A 146 -8.24 11.91 -2.91
C THR A 146 -9.71 12.15 -2.59
N PRO A 147 -10.18 13.43 -2.53
CA PRO A 147 -11.58 13.72 -2.31
C PRO A 147 -12.41 13.33 -3.56
N LEU A 148 -13.62 12.83 -3.34
CA LEU A 148 -14.59 12.65 -4.40
C LEU A 148 -15.40 13.96 -4.57
N PRO A 149 -15.35 14.63 -5.72
CA PRO A 149 -16.12 15.86 -5.93
C PRO A 149 -17.61 15.67 -5.63
N GLY A 150 -18.19 16.59 -4.85
CA GLY A 150 -19.59 16.55 -4.46
C GLY A 150 -19.94 15.58 -3.32
N VAL A 151 -18.93 14.92 -2.71
CA VAL A 151 -19.11 14.05 -1.55
C VAL A 151 -18.24 14.58 -0.41
N GLU A 152 -18.86 15.06 0.64
CA GLU A 152 -18.19 15.55 1.84
C GLU A 152 -17.89 14.38 2.79
N VAL A 153 -16.62 14.25 3.18
CA VAL A 153 -16.16 13.27 4.17
C VAL A 153 -16.19 13.89 5.55
N ASP A 154 -16.89 13.24 6.47
CA ASP A 154 -16.91 13.59 7.89
C ASP A 154 -16.56 12.35 8.73
N ASN A 155 -15.25 12.18 8.99
CA ASN A 155 -14.76 11.07 9.79
C ASN A 155 -15.28 11.09 11.24
N ALA A 156 -15.57 12.27 11.80
CA ALA A 156 -16.11 12.41 13.14
C ALA A 156 -17.59 12.03 13.23
N GLY A 157 -18.36 12.36 12.19
CA GLY A 157 -19.77 11.96 12.07
C GLY A 157 -19.95 10.48 11.76
N GLY A 158 -18.94 9.82 11.20
CA GLY A 158 -18.86 8.36 11.04
C GLY A 158 -19.79 7.77 9.98
N VAL A 159 -20.49 8.57 9.16
CA VAL A 159 -21.38 8.10 8.10
C VAL A 159 -20.69 8.09 6.75
N VAL A 160 -20.12 9.21 6.32
CA VAL A 160 -19.27 9.28 5.12
C VAL A 160 -17.85 9.48 5.55
N VAL A 161 -17.03 8.46 5.37
CA VAL A 161 -15.66 8.41 5.91
C VAL A 161 -14.64 8.15 4.80
N ASP A 162 -13.41 8.57 5.04
CA ASP A 162 -12.25 8.07 4.31
C ASP A 162 -11.63 6.85 5.03
N SER A 163 -10.44 6.43 4.58
CA SER A 163 -9.74 5.30 5.20
C SER A 163 -9.42 5.53 6.68
N THR A 164 -9.19 6.77 7.10
CA THR A 164 -8.93 7.11 8.52
C THR A 164 -10.16 6.84 9.38
N GLY A 165 -11.33 7.37 8.98
CA GLY A 165 -12.58 7.14 9.70
C GLY A 165 -13.02 5.68 9.67
N ALA A 166 -12.83 4.99 8.53
CA ALA A 166 -13.17 3.57 8.43
C ALA A 166 -12.33 2.65 9.35
N LEU A 167 -11.11 3.05 9.71
CA LEU A 167 -10.28 2.36 10.70
C LEU A 167 -10.78 2.56 12.14
N GLU A 168 -11.59 3.58 12.39
CA GLU A 168 -11.97 4.01 13.75
C GLU A 168 -13.45 3.78 14.07
N LEU A 169 -14.21 3.09 13.21
CA LEU A 169 -15.62 2.83 13.46
C LEU A 169 -15.81 2.11 14.81
N GLY A 170 -16.67 2.70 15.64
CA GLY A 170 -17.00 2.16 16.98
C GLY A 170 -18.09 1.10 16.98
N LYS A 171 -18.67 0.77 15.81
CA LYS A 171 -19.63 -0.31 15.61
C LYS A 171 -19.49 -0.92 14.23
N VAL A 172 -19.83 -2.18 14.09
CA VAL A 172 -19.93 -2.83 12.77
C VAL A 172 -21.15 -2.25 12.06
N PRO A 173 -20.99 -1.66 10.85
CA PRO A 173 -22.14 -1.18 10.09
C PRO A 173 -22.98 -2.35 9.59
N GLY A 174 -24.30 -2.20 9.55
CA GLY A 174 -25.17 -3.20 8.91
C GLY A 174 -24.95 -3.22 7.39
N LYS A 175 -24.89 -2.03 6.77
CA LYS A 175 -24.59 -1.87 5.34
C LYS A 175 -23.45 -0.88 5.13
N MET A 176 -22.47 -1.29 4.33
CA MET A 176 -21.33 -0.44 3.96
C MET A 176 -21.22 -0.33 2.44
N VAL A 177 -21.17 0.90 1.94
CA VAL A 177 -20.84 1.16 0.54
C VAL A 177 -19.40 1.64 0.46
N VAL A 178 -18.56 0.93 -0.29
CA VAL A 178 -17.17 1.28 -0.56
C VAL A 178 -17.08 1.89 -1.96
N ILE A 179 -16.65 3.14 -2.05
CA ILE A 179 -16.43 3.85 -3.32
C ILE A 179 -14.96 3.70 -3.69
N GLY A 180 -14.68 2.87 -4.70
CA GLY A 180 -13.35 2.52 -5.18
C GLY A 180 -12.96 1.07 -4.90
N GLY A 181 -12.71 0.30 -5.96
CA GLY A 181 -12.28 -1.10 -5.94
C GLY A 181 -10.77 -1.29 -5.92
N GLY A 182 -10.02 -0.31 -5.40
CA GLY A 182 -8.57 -0.38 -5.18
C GLY A 182 -8.20 -1.08 -3.87
N VAL A 183 -6.88 -1.11 -3.58
CA VAL A 183 -6.30 -1.81 -2.42
C VAL A 183 -6.98 -1.42 -1.11
N ILE A 184 -7.06 -0.12 -0.82
CA ILE A 184 -7.60 0.40 0.46
C ILE A 184 -9.08 0.04 0.62
N GLY A 185 -9.87 0.23 -0.43
CA GLY A 185 -11.32 -0.08 -0.40
C GLY A 185 -11.58 -1.57 -0.16
N LEU A 186 -10.81 -2.44 -0.81
CA LEU A 186 -10.97 -3.89 -0.67
C LEU A 186 -10.45 -4.41 0.68
N GLU A 187 -9.34 -3.89 1.19
CA GLU A 187 -8.83 -4.26 2.51
C GLU A 187 -9.80 -3.89 3.62
N LEU A 188 -10.24 -2.62 3.68
CA LEU A 188 -11.16 -2.15 4.72
C LEU A 188 -12.57 -2.73 4.52
N GLY A 189 -13.03 -2.87 3.27
CA GLY A 189 -14.26 -3.59 2.98
C GLY A 189 -14.23 -5.04 3.47
N SER A 190 -13.08 -5.73 3.32
CA SER A 190 -12.89 -7.09 3.84
C SER A 190 -12.95 -7.15 5.36
N VAL A 191 -12.34 -6.19 6.07
CA VAL A 191 -12.43 -6.12 7.54
C VAL A 191 -13.89 -6.11 7.99
N TRP A 192 -14.66 -5.14 7.51
CA TRP A 192 -16.03 -4.94 7.95
C TRP A 192 -16.95 -6.06 7.48
N ARG A 193 -16.72 -6.62 6.27
CA ARG A 193 -17.44 -7.80 5.77
C ARG A 193 -17.25 -9.01 6.68
N ARG A 194 -16.03 -9.30 7.11
CA ARG A 194 -15.70 -10.40 8.01
C ARG A 194 -16.36 -10.24 9.39
N LEU A 195 -16.52 -8.99 9.83
CA LEU A 195 -17.17 -8.66 11.11
C LEU A 195 -18.71 -8.63 11.01
N GLY A 196 -19.29 -8.81 9.82
CA GLY A 196 -20.74 -8.98 9.63
C GLY A 196 -21.45 -7.90 8.83
N ALA A 197 -20.74 -6.91 8.30
CA ALA A 197 -21.34 -5.90 7.42
C ALA A 197 -21.75 -6.47 6.06
N ASP A 198 -22.86 -5.99 5.49
CA ASP A 198 -23.18 -6.17 4.07
C ASP A 198 -22.43 -5.11 3.25
N VAL A 199 -21.42 -5.56 2.49
CA VAL A 199 -20.49 -4.66 1.80
C VAL A 199 -20.77 -4.64 0.30
N THR A 200 -21.06 -3.45 -0.24
CA THR A 200 -21.15 -3.18 -1.67
C THR A 200 -19.99 -2.31 -2.11
N VAL A 201 -19.17 -2.81 -3.04
CA VAL A 201 -18.07 -2.06 -3.66
C VAL A 201 -18.56 -1.46 -4.98
N VAL A 202 -18.46 -0.15 -5.13
CA VAL A 202 -18.79 0.59 -6.36
C VAL A 202 -17.47 1.01 -7.03
N GLU A 203 -17.23 0.54 -8.24
CA GLU A 203 -16.01 0.81 -9.00
C GLU A 203 -16.36 1.35 -10.39
N TYR A 204 -15.76 2.49 -10.73
CA TYR A 204 -15.94 3.15 -12.03
C TYR A 204 -15.42 2.32 -13.20
N LEU A 205 -14.27 1.64 -12.99
CA LEU A 205 -13.67 0.78 -13.98
C LEU A 205 -14.41 -0.55 -14.12
N ASP A 206 -14.08 -1.31 -15.14
CA ASP A 206 -14.64 -2.64 -15.39
C ASP A 206 -13.99 -3.76 -14.58
N GLN A 207 -12.98 -3.43 -13.79
CA GLN A 207 -12.21 -4.38 -12.98
C GLN A 207 -11.75 -3.76 -11.66
N LEU A 208 -11.55 -4.61 -10.67
CA LEU A 208 -10.90 -4.26 -9.40
C LEU A 208 -9.38 -4.14 -9.57
N LEU A 209 -8.70 -3.53 -8.59
CA LEU A 209 -7.23 -3.52 -8.47
C LEU A 209 -6.51 -3.03 -9.74
N PRO A 210 -6.79 -1.82 -10.21
CA PRO A 210 -6.12 -1.28 -11.40
C PRO A 210 -4.59 -1.32 -11.23
N GLY A 211 -3.89 -1.70 -12.31
CA GLY A 211 -2.42 -1.84 -12.31
C GLY A 211 -1.91 -3.24 -11.95
N MET A 212 -2.76 -4.16 -11.47
CA MET A 212 -2.39 -5.56 -11.28
C MET A 212 -2.63 -6.39 -12.54
N ASP A 213 -2.02 -7.57 -12.62
CA ASP A 213 -2.18 -8.50 -13.76
C ASP A 213 -3.64 -8.90 -13.97
N GLY A 214 -4.08 -9.02 -15.23
CA GLY A 214 -5.47 -9.25 -15.59
C GLY A 214 -6.06 -10.54 -15.03
N ASP A 215 -5.27 -11.61 -14.96
CA ASP A 215 -5.73 -12.88 -14.36
C ASP A 215 -5.95 -12.74 -12.85
N VAL A 216 -5.07 -12.01 -12.17
CA VAL A 216 -5.20 -11.72 -10.74
C VAL A 216 -6.46 -10.91 -10.47
N ARG A 217 -6.69 -9.83 -11.22
CA ARG A 217 -7.91 -9.00 -11.09
C ARG A 217 -9.18 -9.80 -11.27
N LYS A 218 -9.20 -10.67 -12.27
CA LYS A 218 -10.35 -11.55 -12.55
C LYS A 218 -10.62 -12.55 -11.43
N GLU A 219 -9.56 -13.19 -10.90
CA GLU A 219 -9.71 -14.19 -9.83
C GLU A 219 -10.07 -13.51 -8.50
N ALA A 220 -9.46 -12.38 -8.16
CA ALA A 220 -9.82 -11.58 -6.99
C ALA A 220 -11.33 -11.23 -6.98
N GLY A 221 -11.87 -10.79 -8.13
CA GLY A 221 -13.30 -10.51 -8.25
C GLY A 221 -14.20 -11.71 -7.96
N LYS A 222 -13.79 -12.93 -8.32
CA LYS A 222 -14.53 -14.17 -7.98
C LYS A 222 -14.44 -14.47 -6.48
N ILE A 223 -13.23 -14.34 -5.90
CA ILE A 223 -13.00 -14.60 -4.48
C ILE A 223 -13.81 -13.65 -3.61
N PHE A 224 -13.79 -12.35 -3.87
CA PHE A 224 -14.58 -11.37 -3.10
C PHE A 224 -16.09 -11.61 -3.20
N LYS A 225 -16.59 -11.97 -4.39
CA LYS A 225 -18.00 -12.38 -4.55
C LYS A 225 -18.33 -13.65 -3.75
N LYS A 226 -17.47 -14.66 -3.79
CA LYS A 226 -17.61 -15.89 -2.98
C LYS A 226 -17.62 -15.58 -1.49
N GLN A 227 -16.86 -14.59 -1.06
CA GLN A 227 -16.83 -14.09 0.31
C GLN A 227 -18.03 -13.21 0.68
N GLY A 228 -18.95 -12.96 -0.25
CA GLY A 228 -20.21 -12.25 -0.02
C GLY A 228 -20.14 -10.74 -0.21
N MET A 229 -19.13 -10.19 -0.89
CA MET A 229 -19.15 -8.80 -1.33
C MET A 229 -19.98 -8.63 -2.59
N THR A 230 -20.80 -7.60 -2.63
CA THR A 230 -21.47 -7.13 -3.86
C THR A 230 -20.52 -6.22 -4.63
N LEU A 231 -20.22 -6.55 -5.90
CA LEU A 231 -19.32 -5.77 -6.74
C LEU A 231 -20.12 -5.10 -7.88
N LYS A 232 -20.21 -3.77 -7.84
CA LYS A 232 -20.81 -2.94 -8.89
C LYS A 232 -19.69 -2.29 -9.69
N LEU A 233 -19.21 -3.00 -10.72
CA LEU A 233 -18.21 -2.50 -11.67
C LEU A 233 -18.84 -1.67 -12.77
N LYS A 234 -18.06 -0.84 -13.49
CA LYS A 234 -18.56 0.10 -14.51
C LYS A 234 -19.66 1.00 -13.96
N THR A 235 -19.54 1.39 -12.70
CA THR A 235 -20.56 2.14 -11.96
C THR A 235 -19.93 3.36 -11.30
N LYS A 236 -20.49 4.54 -11.54
CA LYS A 236 -20.04 5.78 -10.90
C LYS A 236 -21.01 6.22 -9.81
N VAL A 237 -20.49 6.82 -8.77
CA VAL A 237 -21.26 7.53 -7.76
C VAL A 237 -21.53 8.95 -8.25
N THR A 238 -22.77 9.38 -8.23
CA THR A 238 -23.20 10.71 -8.66
C THR A 238 -23.63 11.61 -7.51
N GLY A 239 -23.87 11.03 -6.31
CA GLY A 239 -24.21 11.79 -5.11
C GLY A 239 -24.27 10.91 -3.87
N VAL A 240 -24.04 11.54 -2.71
CA VAL A 240 -24.25 10.95 -1.39
C VAL A 240 -25.04 11.95 -0.56
N GLU A 241 -26.19 11.52 -0.06
CA GLU A 241 -27.04 12.32 0.83
C GLU A 241 -27.06 11.66 2.20
N VAL A 242 -26.72 12.41 3.24
CA VAL A 242 -26.76 11.95 4.65
C VAL A 242 -28.02 12.48 5.31
N LYS A 243 -28.79 11.57 5.90
CA LYS A 243 -30.00 11.91 6.64
C LYS A 243 -30.22 10.93 7.79
N ASP A 244 -30.55 11.45 8.95
CA ASP A 244 -30.90 10.66 10.15
C ASP A 244 -29.84 9.61 10.55
N GLY A 245 -28.54 9.93 10.32
CA GLY A 245 -27.42 9.05 10.67
C GLY A 245 -27.15 7.89 9.70
N ALA A 246 -27.74 7.94 8.49
CA ALA A 246 -27.52 7.01 7.40
C ALA A 246 -27.28 7.75 6.08
N ALA A 247 -26.76 7.08 5.07
CA ALA A 247 -26.51 7.65 3.75
C ALA A 247 -27.35 6.97 2.66
N LYS A 248 -27.72 7.78 1.66
CA LYS A 248 -28.22 7.32 0.36
C LYS A 248 -27.18 7.63 -0.70
N VAL A 249 -26.65 6.59 -1.33
CA VAL A 249 -25.62 6.70 -2.37
C VAL A 249 -26.28 6.51 -3.71
N THR A 250 -26.33 7.57 -4.52
CA THR A 250 -26.84 7.50 -5.90
C THR A 250 -25.73 7.03 -6.83
N VAL A 251 -25.99 5.95 -7.56
CA VAL A 251 -25.06 5.36 -8.52
C VAL A 251 -25.73 5.22 -9.88
N GLU A 252 -24.93 5.24 -10.93
CA GLU A 252 -25.38 4.99 -12.30
C GLU A 252 -24.29 4.26 -13.11
N PRO A 253 -24.61 3.57 -14.21
CA PRO A 253 -23.62 3.00 -15.09
C PRO A 253 -22.62 4.07 -15.55
N ALA A 254 -21.32 3.74 -15.59
CA ALA A 254 -20.28 4.68 -16.01
C ALA A 254 -20.50 5.24 -17.42
N ALA A 255 -21.13 4.44 -18.31
CA ALA A 255 -21.51 4.82 -19.65
C ALA A 255 -22.82 5.67 -19.74
N GLY A 256 -23.44 5.95 -18.59
CA GLY A 256 -24.77 6.58 -18.50
C GLY A 256 -25.88 5.55 -18.50
N GLY A 257 -27.02 5.90 -17.92
CA GLY A 257 -28.22 5.06 -17.79
C GLY A 257 -29.04 5.43 -16.56
N ASP A 258 -29.95 4.55 -16.17
CA ASP A 258 -30.82 4.76 -15.03
C ASP A 258 -30.04 4.76 -13.71
N ALA A 259 -30.35 5.72 -12.87
CA ALA A 259 -29.77 5.81 -11.53
C ALA A 259 -30.40 4.81 -10.57
N GLU A 260 -29.60 4.28 -9.67
CA GLU A 260 -29.99 3.42 -8.55
C GLU A 260 -29.57 4.09 -7.24
N VAL A 261 -30.33 3.89 -6.18
CA VAL A 261 -29.99 4.39 -4.84
C VAL A 261 -29.65 3.20 -3.93
N LEU A 262 -28.48 3.27 -3.31
CA LEU A 262 -28.01 2.31 -2.32
C LEU A 262 -28.12 2.93 -0.92
N ASP A 263 -28.78 2.22 0.00
CA ASP A 263 -28.80 2.61 1.41
C ASP A 263 -27.53 2.13 2.10
N ALA A 264 -26.92 2.97 2.94
CA ALA A 264 -25.72 2.64 3.70
C ALA A 264 -25.74 3.26 5.11
N ASP A 265 -25.26 2.51 6.10
CA ASP A 265 -24.95 3.05 7.42
C ASP A 265 -23.61 3.79 7.38
N VAL A 266 -22.67 3.27 6.56
CA VAL A 266 -21.33 3.86 6.35
C VAL A 266 -20.99 3.85 4.86
N VAL A 267 -20.43 4.97 4.39
CA VAL A 267 -19.87 5.12 3.05
C VAL A 267 -18.37 5.36 3.20
N LEU A 268 -17.55 4.46 2.63
CA LEU A 268 -16.10 4.62 2.58
C LEU A 268 -15.68 5.20 1.22
N VAL A 269 -15.06 6.37 1.23
CA VAL A 269 -14.45 6.98 0.02
C VAL A 269 -12.98 6.55 -0.07
N ALA A 270 -12.64 5.71 -1.05
CA ALA A 270 -11.31 5.10 -1.23
C ALA A 270 -10.88 5.10 -2.71
N ILE A 271 -10.99 6.25 -3.38
CA ILE A 271 -10.76 6.40 -4.83
C ILE A 271 -9.31 6.71 -5.22
N GLY A 272 -8.40 6.72 -4.27
CA GLY A 272 -6.98 6.97 -4.50
C GLY A 272 -6.37 7.95 -3.52
N ARG A 273 -5.14 8.37 -3.82
CA ARG A 273 -4.34 9.28 -3.01
C ARG A 273 -3.76 10.38 -3.88
N LYS A 274 -3.52 11.57 -3.30
CA LYS A 274 -2.85 12.70 -3.93
C LYS A 274 -1.60 13.09 -3.15
N PRO A 275 -0.52 13.56 -3.81
CA PRO A 275 0.70 13.98 -3.15
C PRO A 275 0.45 15.21 -2.26
N ASN A 276 1.16 15.31 -1.15
CA ASN A 276 1.11 16.45 -0.22
C ASN A 276 2.17 17.48 -0.60
N THR A 277 1.89 18.31 -1.57
CA THR A 277 2.78 19.37 -2.07
C THR A 277 2.24 20.76 -1.75
N ASP A 278 1.00 20.85 -1.31
CA ASP A 278 0.36 22.11 -0.93
C ASP A 278 0.98 22.70 0.37
N GLY A 279 1.13 24.02 0.42
CA GLY A 279 1.58 24.74 1.62
C GLY A 279 3.09 24.65 1.92
N LEU A 280 3.87 23.95 1.11
CA LEU A 280 5.32 23.80 1.26
C LEU A 280 6.10 25.07 0.87
N GLY A 281 5.51 25.98 0.10
CA GLY A 281 6.20 27.18 -0.42
C GLY A 281 7.16 26.85 -1.56
N LEU A 282 6.83 25.86 -2.40
CA LEU A 282 7.65 25.43 -3.53
C LEU A 282 7.89 26.53 -4.56
N ASP A 283 6.93 27.44 -4.71
CA ASP A 283 7.02 28.64 -5.54
C ASP A 283 8.17 29.57 -5.13
N LYS A 284 8.49 29.66 -3.82
CA LYS A 284 9.58 30.49 -3.29
C LYS A 284 10.96 29.97 -3.69
N ILE A 285 11.08 28.69 -4.01
CA ILE A 285 12.31 28.07 -4.47
C ILE A 285 12.30 27.77 -5.98
N GLY A 286 11.24 28.18 -6.69
CA GLY A 286 11.09 27.97 -8.12
C GLY A 286 10.88 26.50 -8.52
N LEU A 287 10.38 25.67 -7.62
CA LEU A 287 10.08 24.26 -7.89
C LEU A 287 8.64 24.10 -8.39
N GLU A 288 8.48 23.61 -9.61
CA GLU A 288 7.19 23.39 -10.26
C GLU A 288 6.77 21.93 -10.12
N LEU A 289 5.46 21.73 -10.09
CA LEU A 289 4.85 20.41 -10.04
C LEU A 289 4.43 19.94 -11.46
N ASN A 290 4.44 18.63 -11.66
CA ASN A 290 3.87 18.05 -12.87
C ASN A 290 2.33 18.10 -12.85
N GLN A 291 1.69 17.65 -13.94
CA GLN A 291 0.23 17.63 -14.08
C GLN A 291 -0.52 16.83 -13.01
N ARG A 292 0.17 15.93 -12.29
CA ARG A 292 -0.38 15.12 -11.20
C ARG A 292 -0.10 15.72 -9.83
N GLY A 293 0.47 16.93 -9.77
CA GLY A 293 0.85 17.58 -8.51
C GLY A 293 2.08 16.97 -7.85
N GLN A 294 2.94 16.25 -8.59
CA GLN A 294 4.13 15.58 -8.09
C GLN A 294 5.38 16.40 -8.42
N ILE A 295 6.43 16.20 -7.63
CA ILE A 295 7.77 16.77 -7.81
C ILE A 295 8.57 15.86 -8.75
N GLU A 296 9.08 16.41 -9.84
CA GLU A 296 9.99 15.70 -10.75
C GLU A 296 11.40 15.66 -10.15
N THR A 297 12.04 14.48 -10.21
CA THR A 297 13.41 14.26 -9.74
C THR A 297 14.24 13.57 -10.81
N ASP A 298 15.55 13.67 -10.70
CA ASP A 298 16.46 12.80 -11.41
C ASP A 298 16.51 11.39 -10.76
N HIS A 299 17.38 10.52 -11.28
CA HIS A 299 17.52 9.14 -10.79
C HIS A 299 18.16 9.05 -9.38
N ASP A 300 18.83 10.11 -8.94
CA ASP A 300 19.45 10.22 -7.62
C ASP A 300 18.53 10.88 -6.58
N PHE A 301 17.28 11.21 -6.97
CA PHE A 301 16.24 11.91 -6.21
C PHE A 301 16.46 13.42 -6.06
N GLY A 302 17.42 14.02 -6.77
CA GLY A 302 17.64 15.45 -6.84
C GLY A 302 16.52 16.14 -7.63
N THR A 303 16.07 17.30 -7.16
CA THR A 303 15.16 18.16 -7.92
C THR A 303 15.97 19.12 -8.80
N LYS A 304 15.29 19.95 -9.61
CA LYS A 304 15.96 21.02 -10.38
C LYS A 304 16.58 22.12 -9.47
N VAL A 305 16.31 22.12 -8.18
CA VAL A 305 16.83 23.07 -7.20
C VAL A 305 17.97 22.43 -6.44
N GLU A 306 19.19 22.98 -6.56
CA GLU A 306 20.37 22.45 -5.89
C GLU A 306 20.15 22.38 -4.35
N GLY A 307 20.51 21.24 -3.75
CA GLY A 307 20.32 21.00 -2.32
C GLY A 307 18.91 20.61 -1.91
N VAL A 308 17.96 20.52 -2.87
CA VAL A 308 16.57 20.09 -2.60
C VAL A 308 16.30 18.76 -3.30
N TRP A 309 15.83 17.79 -2.53
CA TRP A 309 15.57 16.41 -2.91
C TRP A 309 14.13 16.04 -2.63
N ALA A 310 13.59 15.02 -3.29
CA ALA A 310 12.23 14.53 -3.01
C ALA A 310 12.13 13.01 -3.15
N ILE A 311 11.33 12.38 -2.27
CA ILE A 311 11.12 10.92 -2.23
C ILE A 311 9.69 10.55 -1.85
N GLY A 312 9.34 9.29 -2.05
CA GLY A 312 8.07 8.70 -1.62
C GLY A 312 6.88 9.11 -2.50
N ASP A 313 5.74 9.35 -1.86
CA ASP A 313 4.48 9.59 -2.57
C ASP A 313 4.41 10.95 -3.29
N VAL A 314 5.33 11.87 -3.00
CA VAL A 314 5.38 13.20 -3.65
C VAL A 314 6.05 13.19 -5.02
N ILE A 315 6.73 12.09 -5.38
CA ILE A 315 7.38 11.90 -6.68
C ILE A 315 6.63 10.87 -7.53
N PRO A 316 6.91 10.76 -8.85
CA PRO A 316 6.32 9.72 -9.72
C PRO A 316 6.59 8.30 -9.23
N GLY A 317 5.67 7.39 -9.54
CA GLY A 317 5.74 5.98 -9.16
C GLY A 317 4.61 5.54 -8.23
N PRO A 318 4.60 4.28 -7.77
CA PRO A 318 3.58 3.76 -6.86
C PRO A 318 3.74 4.38 -5.47
N MET A 319 2.60 4.72 -4.84
CA MET A 319 2.56 5.26 -3.48
C MET A 319 2.62 4.10 -2.46
N LEU A 320 3.84 3.60 -2.23
CA LEU A 320 4.11 2.43 -1.38
C LEU A 320 5.15 2.77 -0.32
N ALA A 321 4.90 2.31 0.91
CA ALA A 321 5.76 2.59 2.06
C ALA A 321 7.20 2.07 1.86
N HIS A 322 7.35 0.81 1.42
CA HIS A 322 8.65 0.19 1.19
C HIS A 322 9.44 0.83 0.03
N LYS A 323 8.75 1.30 -1.05
CA LYS A 323 9.41 2.14 -2.07
C LYS A 323 10.00 3.39 -1.43
N ALA A 324 9.21 4.10 -0.62
CA ALA A 324 9.66 5.32 0.04
C ALA A 324 10.80 5.05 1.05
N GLU A 325 10.80 3.90 1.74
CA GLU A 325 11.87 3.49 2.66
C GLU A 325 13.19 3.29 1.92
N ASP A 326 13.18 2.55 0.81
CA ASP A 326 14.37 2.32 -0.01
C ASP A 326 14.87 3.62 -0.66
N GLU A 327 13.98 4.47 -1.16
CA GLU A 327 14.32 5.82 -1.63
C GLU A 327 14.90 6.69 -0.51
N GLY A 328 14.42 6.54 0.74
CA GLY A 328 14.94 7.21 1.92
C GLY A 328 16.39 6.80 2.23
N ILE A 329 16.73 5.52 2.09
CA ILE A 329 18.11 5.03 2.22
C ILE A 329 18.96 5.63 1.10
N ALA A 330 18.53 5.49 -0.15
CA ALA A 330 19.28 5.89 -1.33
C ALA A 330 19.55 7.40 -1.36
N VAL A 331 18.55 8.25 -1.09
CA VAL A 331 18.74 9.72 -1.06
C VAL A 331 19.72 10.15 0.02
N ALA A 332 19.68 9.53 1.21
CA ALA A 332 20.62 9.84 2.28
C ALA A 332 22.06 9.43 1.92
N GLU A 333 22.23 8.30 1.23
CA GLU A 333 23.51 7.83 0.72
C GLU A 333 24.05 8.76 -0.38
N ASN A 334 23.22 9.17 -1.33
CA ASN A 334 23.60 10.12 -2.39
C ASN A 334 24.02 11.49 -1.80
N ILE A 335 23.29 12.01 -0.81
CA ILE A 335 23.65 13.24 -0.09
C ILE A 335 24.99 13.10 0.65
N ALA A 336 25.29 11.91 1.19
CA ALA A 336 26.55 11.64 1.89
C ALA A 336 27.73 11.36 0.91
N GLY A 337 27.51 11.39 -0.41
CA GLY A 337 28.52 11.15 -1.45
C GLY A 337 28.79 9.67 -1.72
N LEU A 338 27.86 8.80 -1.32
CA LEU A 338 27.83 7.38 -1.70
C LEU A 338 26.95 7.19 -2.95
N THR A 339 26.77 5.95 -3.38
CA THR A 339 25.89 5.60 -4.50
C THR A 339 24.69 4.83 -3.96
N GLY A 340 23.58 5.55 -3.75
CA GLY A 340 22.29 4.97 -3.39
C GLY A 340 21.45 4.71 -4.64
N ILE A 341 20.94 3.49 -4.82
CA ILE A 341 20.17 3.08 -6.00
C ILE A 341 18.91 2.36 -5.54
N VAL A 342 17.79 2.63 -6.23
CA VAL A 342 16.54 1.89 -6.09
C VAL A 342 16.13 1.34 -7.46
N ASN A 343 15.92 0.04 -7.55
CA ASN A 343 15.37 -0.59 -8.76
C ASN A 343 13.85 -0.50 -8.77
N HIS A 344 13.32 0.54 -9.39
CA HIS A 344 11.88 0.78 -9.47
C HIS A 344 11.11 -0.27 -10.30
N ASP A 345 11.79 -1.08 -11.12
CA ASP A 345 11.17 -2.17 -11.89
C ASP A 345 10.86 -3.42 -11.02
N VAL A 346 11.43 -3.49 -9.81
CA VAL A 346 11.32 -4.65 -8.91
C VAL A 346 10.68 -4.29 -7.56
N ILE A 347 9.74 -3.35 -7.56
CA ILE A 347 8.98 -2.99 -6.34
C ILE A 347 7.76 -3.90 -6.23
N PRO A 348 7.63 -4.73 -5.17
CA PRO A 348 6.48 -5.59 -5.01
C PRO A 348 5.22 -4.82 -4.60
N SER A 349 4.07 -5.27 -5.08
CA SER A 349 2.75 -4.80 -4.65
C SER A 349 2.04 -5.88 -3.86
N VAL A 350 1.37 -5.51 -2.77
CA VAL A 350 0.63 -6.45 -1.91
C VAL A 350 -0.73 -5.87 -1.51
N VAL A 351 -1.77 -6.71 -1.58
CA VAL A 351 -3.10 -6.48 -0.99
C VAL A 351 -3.28 -7.51 0.12
N TYR A 352 -3.48 -7.04 1.32
CA TYR A 352 -3.53 -7.88 2.54
C TYR A 352 -4.93 -8.40 2.87
N THR A 353 -5.67 -8.80 1.84
CA THR A 353 -6.92 -9.54 2.00
C THR A 353 -6.63 -11.02 2.34
N GLN A 354 -7.65 -11.84 2.50
CA GLN A 354 -7.48 -13.30 2.65
C GLN A 354 -8.30 -13.99 1.55
N PRO A 355 -7.62 -14.69 0.59
CA PRO A 355 -6.16 -14.75 0.43
C PRO A 355 -5.53 -13.39 0.10
N GLU A 356 -4.23 -13.26 0.38
CA GLU A 356 -3.43 -12.11 -0.05
C GLU A 356 -3.21 -12.13 -1.57
N ILE A 357 -3.01 -10.95 -2.13
CA ILE A 357 -2.71 -10.76 -3.55
C ILE A 357 -1.39 -10.03 -3.65
N ALA A 358 -0.41 -10.59 -4.37
CA ALA A 358 0.88 -9.94 -4.52
C ALA A 358 1.43 -10.08 -5.94
N GLY A 359 2.32 -9.16 -6.30
CA GLY A 359 3.03 -9.23 -7.57
C GLY A 359 4.24 -8.32 -7.60
N VAL A 360 5.17 -8.62 -8.48
CA VAL A 360 6.38 -7.84 -8.75
C VAL A 360 6.71 -7.89 -10.23
N GLY A 361 7.21 -6.79 -10.78
CA GLY A 361 7.56 -6.65 -12.17
C GLY A 361 6.36 -6.37 -13.08
N LEU A 362 6.45 -6.76 -14.34
CA LEU A 362 5.45 -6.47 -15.38
C LEU A 362 4.22 -7.37 -15.26
N THR A 363 3.06 -6.81 -15.59
CA THR A 363 1.87 -7.62 -15.91
C THR A 363 2.07 -8.32 -17.27
N GLU A 364 1.27 -9.33 -17.56
CA GLU A 364 1.34 -10.01 -18.88
C GLU A 364 1.07 -9.02 -20.02
N GLU A 365 0.12 -8.12 -19.83
CA GLU A 365 -0.23 -7.11 -20.81
C GLU A 365 0.96 -6.18 -21.10
N ALA A 366 1.58 -5.62 -20.04
CA ALA A 366 2.72 -4.74 -20.17
C ALA A 366 3.98 -5.45 -20.72
N ALA A 367 4.18 -6.71 -20.36
CA ALA A 367 5.28 -7.51 -20.86
C ALA A 367 5.14 -7.80 -22.37
N LYS A 368 3.92 -8.09 -22.85
CA LYS A 368 3.62 -8.29 -24.28
C LYS A 368 3.85 -7.04 -25.15
N GLU A 369 3.68 -5.85 -24.57
CA GLU A 369 4.00 -4.60 -25.27
C GLU A 369 5.51 -4.44 -25.51
N LYS A 370 6.35 -5.03 -24.65
CA LYS A 370 7.81 -4.97 -24.75
C LYS A 370 8.41 -6.08 -25.62
N GLY A 371 7.72 -7.22 -25.78
CA GLY A 371 8.24 -8.33 -26.57
C GLY A 371 7.43 -9.62 -26.47
N LYS A 372 8.00 -10.70 -26.98
CA LYS A 372 7.40 -12.02 -26.86
C LYS A 372 7.61 -12.58 -25.46
N VAL A 373 6.55 -13.11 -24.87
CA VAL A 373 6.58 -13.66 -23.53
C VAL A 373 6.07 -15.11 -23.49
N LYS A 374 6.54 -15.87 -22.51
CA LYS A 374 5.96 -17.12 -22.05
C LYS A 374 5.32 -16.90 -20.71
N THR A 375 4.18 -17.54 -20.46
CA THR A 375 3.49 -17.47 -19.16
C THR A 375 3.13 -18.87 -18.69
N SER A 376 3.15 -19.05 -17.38
CA SER A 376 2.69 -20.28 -16.74
C SER A 376 1.94 -19.96 -15.46
N LYS A 377 0.95 -20.79 -15.12
CA LYS A 377 0.18 -20.69 -13.87
C LYS A 377 0.19 -22.02 -13.14
N PHE A 378 0.36 -21.94 -11.81
CA PHE A 378 0.22 -23.08 -10.92
C PHE A 378 -0.89 -22.78 -9.89
N PRO A 379 -1.96 -23.60 -9.82
CA PRO A 379 -3.07 -23.35 -8.89
C PRO A 379 -2.69 -23.74 -7.47
N MET A 380 -3.07 -22.93 -6.48
CA MET A 380 -2.80 -23.21 -5.06
C MET A 380 -3.50 -24.50 -4.58
N MET A 381 -4.61 -24.90 -5.18
CA MET A 381 -5.25 -26.19 -4.89
C MET A 381 -4.38 -27.42 -5.20
N ALA A 382 -3.32 -27.28 -5.99
CA ALA A 382 -2.33 -28.33 -6.23
C ALA A 382 -1.13 -28.25 -5.26
N ASN A 383 -1.01 -27.15 -4.47
CA ASN A 383 0.06 -26.98 -3.49
C ASN A 383 -0.24 -27.76 -2.20
N SER A 384 0.72 -28.58 -1.75
CA SER A 384 0.56 -29.43 -0.57
C SER A 384 0.29 -28.64 0.71
N ARG A 385 1.01 -27.52 0.93
CA ARG A 385 0.83 -26.71 2.12
C ARG A 385 -0.52 -25.99 2.14
N ALA A 386 -0.94 -25.43 1.01
CA ALA A 386 -2.25 -24.81 0.89
C ALA A 386 -3.38 -25.82 1.18
N LYS A 387 -3.25 -27.06 0.70
CA LYS A 387 -4.21 -28.13 1.02
C LYS A 387 -4.25 -28.47 2.50
N THR A 388 -3.09 -28.62 3.15
CA THR A 388 -3.04 -28.96 4.58
C THR A 388 -3.58 -27.83 5.47
N ASN A 389 -3.49 -26.60 4.99
CA ASN A 389 -4.02 -25.43 5.69
C ASN A 389 -5.50 -25.12 5.37
N HIS A 390 -6.12 -25.89 4.45
CA HIS A 390 -7.47 -25.59 3.92
C HIS A 390 -7.59 -24.22 3.21
N GLU A 391 -6.51 -23.79 2.52
CA GLU A 391 -6.38 -22.49 1.84
C GLU A 391 -6.09 -22.67 0.34
N PRO A 392 -6.93 -23.39 -0.43
CA PRO A 392 -6.62 -23.78 -1.81
C PRO A 392 -6.91 -22.69 -2.84
N ASP A 393 -7.50 -21.54 -2.44
CA ASP A 393 -7.91 -20.50 -3.38
C ASP A 393 -6.68 -19.75 -3.92
N GLY A 394 -6.67 -19.48 -5.24
CA GLY A 394 -5.68 -18.71 -5.92
C GLY A 394 -4.68 -19.49 -6.79
N PHE A 395 -3.63 -18.81 -7.19
CA PHE A 395 -2.60 -19.35 -8.10
C PHE A 395 -1.32 -18.51 -8.02
N VAL A 396 -0.23 -19.05 -8.56
CA VAL A 396 0.99 -18.31 -8.91
C VAL A 396 1.10 -18.26 -10.44
N LYS A 397 1.38 -17.08 -10.99
CA LYS A 397 1.63 -16.85 -12.42
C LYS A 397 3.03 -16.28 -12.60
N VAL A 398 3.83 -16.92 -13.44
CA VAL A 398 5.16 -16.47 -13.87
C VAL A 398 5.07 -15.97 -15.32
N ILE A 399 5.72 -14.84 -15.59
CA ILE A 399 5.86 -14.22 -16.89
C ILE A 399 7.35 -14.12 -17.19
N ALA A 400 7.81 -14.73 -18.26
CA ALA A 400 9.20 -14.74 -18.68
C ALA A 400 9.35 -14.26 -20.13
N ASP A 401 10.48 -13.65 -20.42
CA ASP A 401 10.88 -13.35 -21.78
C ASP A 401 11.05 -14.63 -22.60
N ALA A 402 10.49 -14.68 -23.81
CA ALA A 402 10.45 -15.90 -24.61
C ALA A 402 11.81 -16.32 -25.18
N GLU A 403 12.76 -15.39 -25.31
CA GLU A 403 14.07 -15.60 -25.92
C GLU A 403 15.16 -15.81 -24.86
N THR A 404 15.16 -15.00 -23.81
CA THR A 404 16.19 -15.00 -22.77
C THR A 404 15.82 -15.81 -21.53
N ASP A 405 14.54 -16.22 -21.40
CA ASP A 405 13.96 -16.85 -20.22
C ASP A 405 13.97 -15.96 -18.95
N ARG A 406 14.40 -14.70 -19.04
CA ARG A 406 14.46 -13.79 -17.88
C ARG A 406 13.05 -13.58 -17.32
N VAL A 407 12.91 -13.66 -16.00
CA VAL A 407 11.65 -13.38 -15.33
C VAL A 407 11.33 -11.88 -15.43
N LEU A 408 10.19 -11.57 -16.03
CA LEU A 408 9.70 -10.20 -16.23
C LEU A 408 8.68 -9.79 -15.18
N GLY A 409 7.97 -10.76 -14.60
CA GLY A 409 7.01 -10.52 -13.54
C GLY A 409 6.44 -11.81 -12.97
N VAL A 410 6.04 -11.74 -11.71
CA VAL A 410 5.32 -12.82 -11.02
C VAL A 410 4.15 -12.22 -10.25
N TRP A 411 3.00 -12.87 -10.38
CA TRP A 411 1.74 -12.46 -9.77
C TRP A 411 1.11 -13.63 -9.06
N CYS A 412 0.64 -13.45 -7.84
CA CYS A 412 0.07 -14.54 -7.06
C CYS A 412 -1.11 -14.12 -6.20
N ILE A 413 -1.99 -15.08 -5.96
CA ILE A 413 -3.05 -15.06 -4.95
C ILE A 413 -2.82 -16.28 -4.08
N ALA A 414 -2.53 -16.10 -2.80
CA ALA A 414 -2.30 -17.15 -1.82
C ALA A 414 -2.46 -16.60 -0.41
N SER A 415 -2.66 -17.44 0.60
CA SER A 415 -2.82 -17.01 1.99
C SER A 415 -1.64 -16.21 2.54
N VAL A 416 -0.44 -16.37 1.96
CA VAL A 416 0.81 -15.71 2.37
C VAL A 416 1.55 -15.09 1.17
N ALA A 417 0.81 -14.59 0.19
CA ALA A 417 1.38 -14.06 -1.05
C ALA A 417 2.37 -12.92 -0.81
N GLY A 418 2.10 -12.03 0.16
CA GLY A 418 2.99 -10.94 0.53
C GLY A 418 4.35 -11.39 1.03
N THR A 419 4.41 -12.54 1.71
CA THR A 419 5.68 -13.16 2.12
C THR A 419 6.35 -13.89 0.96
N MET A 420 5.57 -14.60 0.14
CA MET A 420 6.08 -15.34 -1.02
C MET A 420 6.74 -14.44 -2.06
N ILE A 421 6.19 -13.25 -2.31
CA ILE A 421 6.66 -12.36 -3.38
C ILE A 421 8.08 -11.83 -3.13
N ALA A 422 8.54 -11.78 -1.88
CA ALA A 422 9.86 -11.26 -1.52
C ALA A 422 11.00 -12.09 -2.14
N GLN A 423 10.86 -13.43 -2.19
CA GLN A 423 11.86 -14.28 -2.84
C GLN A 423 11.94 -14.04 -4.35
N VAL A 424 10.80 -13.70 -4.97
CA VAL A 424 10.76 -13.37 -6.40
C VAL A 424 11.39 -12.01 -6.67
N ALA A 425 11.07 -11.00 -5.85
CA ALA A 425 11.71 -9.69 -5.95
C ALA A 425 13.24 -9.83 -5.86
N GLN A 426 13.75 -10.62 -4.90
CA GLN A 426 15.17 -10.91 -4.78
C GLN A 426 15.74 -11.63 -6.02
N ALA A 427 15.04 -12.63 -6.55
CA ALA A 427 15.48 -13.33 -7.76
C ALA A 427 15.53 -12.38 -8.98
N MET A 428 14.52 -11.53 -9.15
CA MET A 428 14.46 -10.56 -10.25
C MET A 428 15.54 -9.48 -10.11
N GLU A 429 15.87 -9.03 -8.90
CA GLU A 429 16.95 -8.08 -8.65
C GLU A 429 18.30 -8.62 -9.14
N PHE A 430 18.55 -9.92 -8.97
CA PHE A 430 19.72 -10.60 -9.49
C PHE A 430 19.59 -11.08 -10.96
N GLY A 431 18.50 -10.73 -11.64
CA GLY A 431 18.29 -11.03 -13.06
C GLY A 431 18.02 -12.50 -13.38
N ALA A 432 17.38 -13.22 -12.44
CA ALA A 432 17.10 -14.65 -12.59
C ALA A 432 16.24 -14.97 -13.82
N THR A 433 16.47 -16.13 -14.39
CA THR A 433 15.63 -16.80 -15.37
C THR A 433 14.55 -17.63 -14.68
N SER A 434 13.53 -18.06 -15.45
CA SER A 434 12.54 -19.02 -14.92
C SER A 434 13.21 -20.35 -14.55
N GLU A 435 14.25 -20.77 -15.29
CA GLU A 435 15.02 -21.95 -15.02
C GLU A 435 15.77 -21.87 -13.67
N ASP A 436 16.36 -20.73 -13.32
CA ASP A 436 17.01 -20.53 -12.04
C ASP A 436 16.06 -20.76 -10.86
N ILE A 437 14.82 -20.22 -10.95
CA ILE A 437 13.79 -20.43 -9.94
C ILE A 437 13.34 -21.90 -9.91
N ALA A 438 13.11 -22.50 -11.08
CA ALA A 438 12.64 -23.87 -11.23
C ALA A 438 13.61 -24.90 -10.62
N TYR A 439 14.91 -24.71 -10.77
CA TYR A 439 15.93 -25.62 -10.24
C TYR A 439 16.45 -25.26 -8.85
N THR A 440 16.03 -24.12 -8.28
CA THR A 440 16.30 -23.83 -6.87
C THR A 440 15.51 -24.76 -5.96
N CYS A 441 16.18 -25.38 -4.98
CA CYS A 441 15.53 -26.25 -4.00
C CYS A 441 14.64 -25.42 -3.08
N HIS A 442 13.36 -25.78 -3.00
CA HIS A 442 12.39 -25.18 -2.07
C HIS A 442 12.09 -26.16 -0.94
N ALA A 443 11.92 -25.65 0.27
CA ALA A 443 11.53 -26.47 1.41
C ALA A 443 10.12 -27.08 1.21
N HIS A 444 9.93 -28.33 1.64
CA HIS A 444 8.66 -29.04 1.56
C HIS A 444 8.11 -29.38 2.96
N PRO A 445 6.79 -29.17 3.21
CA PRO A 445 5.82 -28.50 2.34
C PRO A 445 5.78 -26.99 2.63
N THR A 446 5.78 -26.19 1.57
CA THR A 446 5.65 -24.71 1.67
C THR A 446 4.76 -24.17 0.56
N HIS A 447 4.19 -22.97 0.76
CA HIS A 447 3.47 -22.25 -0.30
C HIS A 447 4.41 -21.84 -1.44
N SER A 448 5.68 -21.55 -1.11
CA SER A 448 6.71 -21.13 -2.09
C SER A 448 6.98 -22.15 -3.19
N GLU A 449 6.71 -23.44 -2.96
CA GLU A 449 6.82 -24.47 -4.00
C GLU A 449 5.90 -24.18 -5.21
N ALA A 450 4.81 -23.42 -5.01
CA ALA A 450 3.94 -22.98 -6.10
C ALA A 450 4.66 -22.06 -7.09
N ILE A 451 5.63 -21.26 -6.62
CA ILE A 451 6.46 -20.40 -7.48
C ILE A 451 7.39 -21.27 -8.33
N LYS A 452 8.02 -22.28 -7.72
CA LYS A 452 8.86 -23.25 -8.42
C LYS A 452 8.08 -23.98 -9.52
N GLU A 453 6.91 -24.51 -9.20
CA GLU A 453 6.06 -25.24 -10.16
C GLU A 453 5.60 -24.32 -11.31
N ALA A 454 5.21 -23.09 -11.01
CA ALA A 454 4.86 -22.12 -12.03
C ALA A 454 6.06 -21.78 -12.93
N ALA A 455 7.28 -21.66 -12.37
CA ALA A 455 8.51 -21.45 -13.13
C ALA A 455 8.86 -22.66 -14.00
N MET A 456 8.71 -23.90 -13.49
CA MET A 456 8.87 -25.12 -14.28
C MET A 456 7.88 -25.18 -15.45
N GLY A 457 6.67 -24.65 -15.25
CA GLY A 457 5.62 -24.58 -16.28
C GLY A 457 6.00 -23.68 -17.48
N ILE A 458 6.89 -22.70 -17.31
CA ILE A 458 7.45 -21.90 -18.43
C ILE A 458 8.18 -22.80 -19.43
N GLN A 459 8.83 -23.85 -18.95
CA GLN A 459 9.52 -24.88 -19.75
C GLN A 459 8.56 -26.03 -20.20
N GLY A 460 7.26 -25.92 -19.89
CA GLY A 460 6.26 -26.94 -20.20
C GLY A 460 6.40 -28.22 -19.36
N LYS A 461 6.99 -28.15 -18.16
CA LYS A 461 7.33 -29.33 -17.35
C LYS A 461 6.99 -29.19 -15.85
N PRO A 462 5.79 -28.68 -15.47
CA PRO A 462 5.37 -28.76 -14.07
C PRO A 462 5.20 -30.22 -13.65
N ILE A 463 5.39 -30.53 -12.37
CA ILE A 463 5.32 -31.92 -11.88
C ILE A 463 3.92 -32.26 -11.35
N HIS A 464 3.28 -31.28 -10.69
CA HIS A 464 2.05 -31.55 -9.91
C HIS A 464 0.78 -30.97 -10.55
N THR A 465 0.82 -30.62 -11.86
CA THR A 465 -0.36 -30.18 -12.64
C THR A 465 -0.44 -30.83 -13.99
#